data_80ac0f6310ec6e237e12c34cd722b398
#
_entry.id   80ac0f6310ec6e237e12c34cd722b398
#
_cell.length_a   1.000
_cell.length_b   1.000
_cell.length_c   1.000
_cell.angle_alpha   90.00
_cell.angle_beta   90.00
_cell.angle_gamma   90.00
#
_symmetry.space_group_name_H-M   'P 1'
#
loop_
_entity.id
_entity.type
_entity.pdbx_description
1 polymer ?
#
loop_
_entity_poly.entity_id
_entity_poly.type
_entity_poly.pdbx_seq_one_letter_code
_entity_poly.pdbx_strand_id
1 'polypeptide(L)'
;MVTGELKSKIDNLWELFWTGGLTNPLDVIEQMTYLMFIRDLDDADNVHAKEAAMLGLPYKSIFAGEIQIGDRKIDGSQLKWSTFHDFPAAKMYSTMQEWVFPFIKNLHGDKESAYSKYMGDAIFKVPTPLMLDKIVTTMDAIYEQMEQIKSADTRGDVYEYLLSKLATAGVNGQFRTPRHIIRMMVEMMDPKADEIICDPACGTSGFLVAASEYLRDRKKQEVLFDRQNKEHYMNHMFHGYDMDRTMLRIGAMNMMTHGVENPYIEYRDSLSDQNTDKEKYSLILANPPFKGSLDYDIVSADLLKVCKTKKTELLFLALFIRMLKIGGRCACIVPDGVLFGSSTAHKAIRKALVEENRLEAVISMPSGVFKPYAGVSTAILIFTKTGHGGTDKVWFYDMKADGFSLDDKRTETKENDIPDIIERFRNLDKETDRKRTDQSFFVPKEEIAENGYDLSINKYKEIEYVPVEYPSTQEIMTELHEIEMKIGEEMQALEELLGLN
;
A
#
# COMPACT_ATOMS: atom_id res chain seq x y z
N MET A 1 12.29 -1.65 -5.44
CA MET A 1 12.12 -2.94 -4.72
C MET A 1 13.45 -3.39 -4.14
N VAL A 2 13.45 -4.01 -2.97
CA VAL A 2 14.69 -4.46 -2.30
C VAL A 2 15.25 -5.70 -3.00
N THR A 3 16.49 -5.63 -3.49
CA THR A 3 17.18 -6.69 -4.21
C THR A 3 18.64 -6.85 -3.76
N GLY A 4 19.32 -7.90 -4.20
CA GLY A 4 20.75 -8.09 -3.98
C GLY A 4 21.16 -8.18 -2.50
N GLU A 5 22.23 -7.50 -2.15
CA GLU A 5 22.84 -7.54 -0.81
C GLU A 5 21.91 -6.97 0.26
N LEU A 6 21.17 -5.89 -0.02
CA LEU A 6 20.22 -5.29 0.92
C LEU A 6 19.11 -6.30 1.28
N LYS A 7 18.59 -7.03 0.30
CA LYS A 7 17.63 -8.11 0.54
C LYS A 7 18.21 -9.18 1.46
N SER A 8 19.42 -9.62 1.21
CA SER A 8 20.08 -10.65 2.02
C SER A 8 20.28 -10.19 3.48
N LYS A 9 20.64 -8.92 3.68
CA LYS A 9 20.79 -8.37 5.05
C LYS A 9 19.45 -8.33 5.80
N ILE A 10 18.37 -7.96 5.11
CA ILE A 10 17.03 -7.95 5.72
C ILE A 10 16.54 -9.39 6.01
N ASP A 11 16.81 -10.32 5.12
CA ASP A 11 16.51 -11.74 5.35
C ASP A 11 17.27 -12.28 6.56
N ASN A 12 18.55 -11.93 6.71
CA ASN A 12 19.35 -12.28 7.89
C ASN A 12 18.79 -11.63 9.17
N LEU A 13 18.34 -10.38 9.11
CA LEU A 13 17.71 -9.72 10.25
C LEU A 13 16.43 -10.46 10.68
N TRP A 14 15.62 -10.90 9.72
CA TRP A 14 14.43 -11.71 9.98
C TRP A 14 14.78 -13.04 10.67
N GLU A 15 15.81 -13.73 10.17
CA GLU A 15 16.29 -15.00 10.73
C GLU A 15 16.82 -14.85 12.16
N LEU A 16 17.43 -13.71 12.50
CA LEU A 16 17.88 -13.43 13.87
C LEU A 16 16.71 -13.42 14.87
N PHE A 17 15.57 -12.83 14.49
CA PHE A 17 14.38 -12.87 15.33
C PHE A 17 13.82 -14.27 15.44
N TRP A 18 13.73 -14.98 14.33
CA TRP A 18 13.16 -16.33 14.27
C TRP A 18 13.98 -17.33 15.09
N THR A 19 15.27 -17.36 14.86
CA THR A 19 16.20 -18.25 15.60
C THR A 19 16.38 -17.84 17.06
N GLY A 20 16.14 -16.58 17.37
CA GLY A 20 16.16 -16.03 18.74
C GLY A 20 14.90 -16.33 19.56
N GLY A 21 13.91 -17.04 19.00
CA GLY A 21 12.71 -17.46 19.70
C GLY A 21 11.46 -16.58 19.47
N LEU A 22 11.55 -15.51 18.68
CA LEU A 22 10.38 -14.77 18.19
C LEU A 22 9.88 -15.41 16.89
N THR A 23 8.95 -16.33 17.02
CA THR A 23 8.44 -17.11 15.87
C THR A 23 7.09 -16.62 15.34
N ASN A 24 6.43 -15.68 16.02
CA ASN A 24 5.24 -15.03 15.48
C ASN A 24 5.64 -13.91 14.51
N PRO A 25 5.31 -13.98 13.23
CA PRO A 25 5.68 -12.97 12.25
C PRO A 25 5.20 -11.55 12.58
N LEU A 26 4.01 -11.42 13.16
CA LEU A 26 3.47 -10.12 13.61
C LEU A 26 4.34 -9.51 14.70
N ASP A 27 4.76 -10.33 15.69
CA ASP A 27 5.65 -9.88 16.76
C ASP A 27 7.01 -9.43 16.19
N VAL A 28 7.57 -10.18 15.25
CA VAL A 28 8.84 -9.84 14.59
C VAL A 28 8.74 -8.47 13.91
N ILE A 29 7.71 -8.26 13.09
CA ILE A 29 7.53 -6.99 12.39
C ILE A 29 7.29 -5.84 13.38
N GLU A 30 6.50 -6.08 14.39
CA GLU A 30 6.24 -5.09 15.43
C GLU A 30 7.55 -4.65 16.11
N GLN A 31 8.41 -5.60 16.52
CA GLN A 31 9.71 -5.28 17.13
C GLN A 31 10.65 -4.57 16.15
N MET A 32 10.72 -5.03 14.90
CA MET A 32 11.49 -4.35 13.86
C MET A 32 11.01 -2.93 13.64
N THR A 33 9.69 -2.71 13.59
CA THR A 33 9.10 -1.38 13.44
C THR A 33 9.47 -0.46 14.59
N TYR A 34 9.47 -0.95 15.83
CA TYR A 34 9.92 -0.16 16.98
C TYR A 34 11.38 0.28 16.85
N LEU A 35 12.26 -0.64 16.47
CA LEU A 35 13.68 -0.34 16.33
C LEU A 35 13.96 0.63 15.18
N MET A 36 13.28 0.43 14.03
CA MET A 36 13.36 1.37 12.90
C MET A 36 12.87 2.76 13.32
N PHE A 37 11.72 2.82 13.99
CA PHE A 37 11.15 4.08 14.47
C PHE A 37 12.09 4.83 15.43
N ILE A 38 12.72 4.13 16.38
CA ILE A 38 13.69 4.72 17.32
C ILE A 38 14.87 5.32 16.56
N ARG A 39 15.40 4.60 15.55
CA ARG A 39 16.50 5.10 14.73
C ARG A 39 16.09 6.30 13.89
N ASP A 40 14.94 6.21 13.22
CA ASP A 40 14.43 7.29 12.38
C ASP A 40 14.13 8.57 13.19
N LEU A 41 13.70 8.44 14.44
CA LEU A 41 13.54 9.59 15.35
C LEU A 41 14.85 10.30 15.62
N ASP A 42 15.95 9.59 15.88
CA ASP A 42 17.26 10.17 16.09
C ASP A 42 17.79 10.83 14.81
N ASP A 43 17.66 10.16 13.66
CA ASP A 43 18.03 10.70 12.36
C ASP A 43 17.27 12.00 12.04
N ALA A 44 15.95 12.02 12.26
CA ALA A 44 15.11 13.20 12.05
C ALA A 44 15.47 14.36 12.98
N ASP A 45 15.70 14.07 14.27
CA ASP A 45 16.14 15.07 15.25
C ASP A 45 17.47 15.72 14.83
N ASN A 46 18.43 14.91 14.38
CA ASN A 46 19.73 15.38 13.91
C ASN A 46 19.62 16.22 12.63
N VAL A 47 18.74 15.86 11.69
CA VAL A 47 18.48 16.64 10.48
C VAL A 47 17.85 17.98 10.82
N HIS A 48 16.81 18.01 11.65
CA HIS A 48 16.15 19.24 12.06
C HIS A 48 17.09 20.18 12.84
N ALA A 49 17.96 19.62 13.69
CA ALA A 49 18.97 20.40 14.39
C ALA A 49 19.96 21.07 13.43
N LYS A 50 20.42 20.35 12.39
CA LYS A 50 21.31 20.90 11.35
C LYS A 50 20.63 21.97 10.52
N GLU A 51 19.40 21.74 10.07
CA GLU A 51 18.62 22.71 9.30
C GLU A 51 18.38 24.00 10.10
N ALA A 52 17.97 23.88 11.33
CA ALA A 52 17.76 25.03 12.20
C ALA A 52 19.05 25.81 12.43
N ALA A 53 20.18 25.13 12.64
CA ALA A 53 21.50 25.77 12.77
C ALA A 53 21.91 26.53 11.50
N MET A 54 21.66 25.95 10.31
CA MET A 54 21.94 26.61 9.02
C MET A 54 21.09 27.87 8.81
N LEU A 55 19.86 27.85 9.33
CA LEU A 55 18.90 28.96 9.20
C LEU A 55 19.04 29.99 10.37
N GLY A 56 19.89 29.72 11.35
CA GLY A 56 20.01 30.56 12.55
C GLY A 56 18.77 30.54 13.44
N LEU A 57 17.94 29.47 13.36
CA LEU A 57 16.71 29.33 14.11
C LEU A 57 16.94 28.50 15.39
N PRO A 58 16.22 28.78 16.50
CA PRO A 58 16.27 27.95 17.68
C PRO A 58 15.63 26.58 17.40
N TYR A 59 16.29 25.52 17.83
CA TYR A 59 15.77 24.15 17.77
C TYR A 59 15.86 23.50 19.15
N LYS A 60 14.80 22.84 19.57
CA LYS A 60 14.79 22.05 20.81
C LYS A 60 14.67 20.58 20.45
N SER A 61 15.74 19.83 20.57
CA SER A 61 15.76 18.38 20.37
C SER A 61 14.78 17.70 21.34
N ILE A 62 14.11 16.64 20.86
CA ILE A 62 13.28 15.78 21.70
C ILE A 62 14.10 15.01 22.75
N PHE A 63 15.41 14.90 22.54
CA PHE A 63 16.39 14.29 23.44
C PHE A 63 17.13 15.31 24.31
N ALA A 64 16.71 16.58 24.34
CA ALA A 64 17.43 17.63 25.07
C ALA A 64 17.24 17.54 26.58
N GLY A 65 18.34 17.57 27.33
CA GLY A 65 18.37 17.68 28.81
C GLY A 65 18.01 16.37 29.52
N GLU A 66 17.56 16.48 30.76
CA GLU A 66 17.09 15.33 31.56
C GLU A 66 15.68 14.95 31.16
N ILE A 67 15.50 13.66 30.81
CA ILE A 67 14.20 13.07 30.50
C ILE A 67 13.74 12.26 31.71
N GLN A 68 12.52 12.51 32.15
CA GLN A 68 11.90 11.80 33.28
C GLN A 68 11.05 10.64 32.76
N ILE A 69 11.29 9.45 33.32
CA ILE A 69 10.49 8.23 33.06
C ILE A 69 10.11 7.64 34.41
N GLY A 70 8.83 7.76 34.75
CA GLY A 70 8.36 7.48 36.11
C GLY A 70 9.04 8.37 37.14
N ASP A 71 9.61 7.80 38.19
CA ASP A 71 10.33 8.53 39.25
C ASP A 71 11.82 8.68 38.95
N ARG A 72 12.31 8.18 37.81
CA ARG A 72 13.74 8.19 37.45
C ARG A 72 14.01 9.20 36.33
N LYS A 73 15.26 9.69 36.28
CA LYS A 73 15.72 10.62 35.24
C LYS A 73 16.97 10.08 34.54
N ILE A 74 17.07 10.38 33.26
CA ILE A 74 18.22 10.04 32.42
C ILE A 74 18.57 11.22 31.51
N ASP A 75 19.85 11.38 31.17
CA ASP A 75 20.28 12.31 30.13
C ASP A 75 19.71 11.82 28.78
N GLY A 76 18.89 12.65 28.13
CA GLY A 76 18.22 12.31 26.89
C GLY A 76 19.18 11.91 25.76
N SER A 77 20.43 12.39 25.78
CA SER A 77 21.43 11.98 24.79
C SER A 77 21.70 10.47 24.81
N GLN A 78 21.51 9.80 25.96
CA GLN A 78 21.69 8.35 26.08
C GLN A 78 20.54 7.55 25.46
N LEU A 79 19.43 8.20 25.10
CA LEU A 79 18.27 7.56 24.42
C LEU A 79 18.40 7.59 22.90
N LYS A 80 19.38 8.32 22.36
CA LYS A 80 19.64 8.37 20.93
C LYS A 80 20.19 7.05 20.43
N TRP A 81 19.71 6.61 19.27
CA TRP A 81 20.26 5.43 18.60
C TRP A 81 21.77 5.57 18.39
N SER A 82 22.21 6.70 17.89
CA SER A 82 23.61 7.04 17.65
C SER A 82 24.50 7.00 18.90
N THR A 83 23.91 6.87 20.08
CA THR A 83 24.65 6.75 21.36
C THR A 83 24.56 5.33 21.92
N PHE A 84 23.38 4.77 22.04
CA PHE A 84 23.24 3.49 22.73
C PHE A 84 23.65 2.28 21.87
N HIS A 85 23.69 2.40 20.55
CA HIS A 85 24.12 1.32 19.66
C HIS A 85 25.57 0.87 19.94
N ASP A 86 26.41 1.75 20.47
CA ASP A 86 27.79 1.44 20.87
C ASP A 86 27.92 0.88 22.30
N PHE A 87 26.81 0.74 23.02
CA PHE A 87 26.89 0.21 24.38
C PHE A 87 27.18 -1.30 24.38
N PRO A 88 27.88 -1.83 25.40
CA PRO A 88 27.95 -3.28 25.61
C PRO A 88 26.56 -3.89 25.68
N ALA A 89 26.36 -5.10 25.15
CA ALA A 89 25.06 -5.75 24.96
C ALA A 89 24.16 -5.67 26.21
N ALA A 90 24.69 -5.93 27.41
CA ALA A 90 23.91 -5.87 28.64
C ALA A 90 23.42 -4.44 28.97
N LYS A 91 24.27 -3.42 28.76
CA LYS A 91 23.90 -2.02 28.96
C LYS A 91 22.92 -1.54 27.88
N MET A 92 23.14 -1.89 26.61
CA MET A 92 22.23 -1.61 25.51
C MET A 92 20.82 -2.14 25.82
N TYR A 93 20.73 -3.38 26.27
CA TYR A 93 19.48 -4.04 26.58
C TYR A 93 18.73 -3.38 27.75
N SER A 94 19.43 -3.09 28.86
CA SER A 94 18.83 -2.37 29.97
C SER A 94 18.41 -0.94 29.60
N THR A 95 19.23 -0.23 28.80
CA THR A 95 18.87 1.09 28.27
C THR A 95 17.63 1.04 27.40
N MET A 96 17.53 0.03 26.52
CA MET A 96 16.36 -0.16 25.68
C MET A 96 15.09 -0.43 26.49
N GLN A 97 15.13 -1.40 27.41
CA GLN A 97 13.96 -1.80 28.17
C GLN A 97 13.49 -0.76 29.19
N GLU A 98 14.44 -0.13 29.89
CA GLU A 98 14.13 0.71 31.02
C GLU A 98 13.94 2.18 30.63
N TRP A 99 14.46 2.60 29.48
CA TRP A 99 14.52 4.01 29.11
C TRP A 99 14.03 4.30 27.69
N VAL A 100 14.64 3.73 26.67
CA VAL A 100 14.29 4.05 25.26
C VAL A 100 12.87 3.64 24.92
N PHE A 101 12.50 2.40 25.25
CA PHE A 101 11.16 1.89 24.94
C PHE A 101 10.06 2.63 25.75
N PRO A 102 10.18 2.86 27.06
CA PRO A 102 9.29 3.76 27.78
C PRO A 102 9.26 5.18 27.27
N PHE A 103 10.39 5.73 26.81
CA PHE A 103 10.45 7.07 26.22
C PHE A 103 9.58 7.15 24.96
N ILE A 104 9.74 6.22 24.00
CA ILE A 104 8.92 6.22 22.80
C ILE A 104 7.44 5.98 23.11
N LYS A 105 7.10 5.18 24.11
CA LYS A 105 5.70 5.00 24.54
C LYS A 105 5.05 6.32 24.99
N ASN A 106 5.81 7.25 25.55
CA ASN A 106 5.35 8.51 26.09
C ASN A 106 5.75 9.74 25.24
N LEU A 107 6.15 9.52 23.99
CA LEU A 107 6.76 10.56 23.13
C LEU A 107 5.88 11.82 22.98
N HIS A 108 4.56 11.67 22.97
CA HIS A 108 3.60 12.78 22.86
C HIS A 108 2.98 13.19 24.22
N GLY A 109 3.44 12.63 25.34
CA GLY A 109 2.96 12.93 26.69
C GLY A 109 1.45 12.66 26.83
N ASP A 110 0.75 13.56 27.56
CA ASP A 110 -0.70 13.46 27.83
C ASP A 110 -1.57 13.87 26.64
N LYS A 111 -0.99 14.14 25.47
CA LYS A 111 -1.79 14.42 24.27
C LYS A 111 -2.48 13.13 23.82
N GLU A 112 -3.79 13.18 23.61
CA GLU A 112 -4.59 12.12 23.01
C GLU A 112 -4.25 11.97 21.50
N SER A 113 -3.01 11.58 21.22
CA SER A 113 -2.63 11.21 19.85
C SER A 113 -2.94 9.74 19.59
N ALA A 114 -3.23 9.38 18.34
CA ALA A 114 -3.40 7.99 17.93
C ALA A 114 -2.19 7.13 18.34
N TYR A 115 -0.99 7.68 18.19
CA TYR A 115 0.25 7.05 18.57
C TYR A 115 0.30 6.69 20.07
N SER A 116 0.06 7.66 20.97
CA SER A 116 0.08 7.44 22.42
C SER A 116 -0.93 6.37 22.85
N LYS A 117 -2.12 6.38 22.25
CA LYS A 117 -3.19 5.43 22.53
C LYS A 117 -2.79 3.99 22.18
N TYR A 118 -2.09 3.77 21.07
CA TYR A 118 -1.70 2.41 20.63
C TYR A 118 -0.34 1.98 21.15
N MET A 119 0.52 2.90 21.57
CA MET A 119 1.79 2.55 22.20
C MET A 119 1.63 2.18 23.68
N GLY A 120 0.52 2.53 24.33
CA GLY A 120 0.29 2.24 25.74
C GLY A 120 0.45 0.77 26.12
N ASP A 121 -0.07 -0.15 25.32
CA ASP A 121 -0.01 -1.61 25.50
C ASP A 121 1.15 -2.28 24.73
N ALA A 122 2.02 -1.51 24.08
CA ALA A 122 3.18 -2.04 23.37
C ALA A 122 4.17 -2.71 24.34
N ILE A 123 4.74 -3.83 23.91
CA ILE A 123 5.70 -4.62 24.69
C ILE A 123 6.97 -4.85 23.88
N PHE A 124 8.12 -4.57 24.49
CA PHE A 124 9.42 -4.93 23.93
C PHE A 124 9.67 -6.43 24.18
N LYS A 125 9.71 -7.23 23.10
CA LYS A 125 9.75 -8.71 23.16
C LYS A 125 11.09 -9.32 22.80
N VAL A 126 12.13 -8.53 22.48
CA VAL A 126 13.48 -9.09 22.24
C VAL A 126 13.99 -9.73 23.50
N PRO A 127 14.29 -11.07 23.51
CA PRO A 127 14.43 -11.80 24.78
C PRO A 127 15.78 -11.65 25.47
N THR A 128 16.86 -11.35 24.74
CA THR A 128 18.20 -11.37 25.31
C THR A 128 19.08 -10.20 24.86
N PRO A 129 20.04 -9.77 25.72
CA PRO A 129 21.01 -8.72 25.35
C PRO A 129 21.82 -9.04 24.08
N LEU A 130 22.28 -10.27 23.93
CA LEU A 130 23.09 -10.68 22.78
C LEU A 130 22.27 -10.67 21.49
N MET A 131 20.98 -10.99 21.55
CA MET A 131 20.09 -10.91 20.41
C MET A 131 19.87 -9.46 19.99
N LEU A 132 19.60 -8.57 20.94
CA LEU A 132 19.43 -7.14 20.66
C LEU A 132 20.69 -6.54 20.00
N ASP A 133 21.86 -6.87 20.53
CA ASP A 133 23.14 -6.41 19.97
C ASP A 133 23.34 -6.82 18.50
N LYS A 134 23.05 -8.10 18.18
CA LYS A 134 23.10 -8.58 16.80
C LYS A 134 22.07 -7.90 15.89
N ILE A 135 20.86 -7.67 16.40
CA ILE A 135 19.81 -6.98 15.65
C ILE A 135 20.22 -5.55 15.35
N VAL A 136 20.69 -4.79 16.36
CA VAL A 136 21.14 -3.40 16.21
C VAL A 136 22.28 -3.32 15.20
N THR A 137 23.32 -4.15 15.34
CA THR A 137 24.44 -4.20 14.39
C THR A 137 23.97 -4.51 12.96
N THR A 138 23.04 -5.45 12.79
CA THR A 138 22.51 -5.79 11.46
C THR A 138 21.68 -4.65 10.88
N MET A 139 20.90 -3.98 11.71
CA MET A 139 20.13 -2.79 11.31
C MET A 139 21.06 -1.66 10.87
N ASP A 140 22.12 -1.37 11.59
CA ASP A 140 23.10 -0.36 11.20
C ASP A 140 23.68 -0.67 9.81
N ALA A 141 24.07 -1.92 9.56
CA ALA A 141 24.57 -2.35 8.26
C ALA A 141 23.51 -2.23 7.13
N ILE A 142 22.21 -2.39 7.44
CA ILE A 142 21.12 -2.14 6.49
C ILE A 142 21.01 -0.66 6.16
N TYR A 143 21.01 0.22 7.17
CA TYR A 143 20.88 1.66 6.98
C TYR A 143 22.10 2.26 6.24
N GLU A 144 23.32 1.83 6.56
CA GLU A 144 24.51 2.21 5.81
C GLU A 144 24.40 1.87 4.32
N GLN A 145 23.87 0.70 4.00
CA GLN A 145 23.66 0.30 2.61
C GLN A 145 22.53 1.10 1.95
N MET A 146 21.47 1.44 2.69
CA MET A 146 20.39 2.29 2.18
C MET A 146 20.90 3.68 1.79
N GLU A 147 21.83 4.27 2.56
CA GLU A 147 22.45 5.56 2.23
C GLU A 147 23.28 5.53 0.95
N GLN A 148 23.86 4.37 0.60
CA GLN A 148 24.61 4.19 -0.64
C GLN A 148 23.70 4.05 -1.87
N ILE A 149 22.44 3.65 -1.70
CA ILE A 149 21.45 3.49 -2.76
C ILE A 149 20.82 4.85 -3.03
N LYS A 150 21.12 5.46 -4.17
CA LYS A 150 20.55 6.77 -4.60
C LYS A 150 19.07 6.67 -5.05
N SER A 151 18.27 5.85 -4.41
CA SER A 151 16.83 5.75 -4.68
C SER A 151 16.05 6.64 -3.72
N ALA A 152 15.06 7.36 -4.23
CA ALA A 152 14.31 8.36 -3.47
C ALA A 152 13.54 7.80 -2.26
N ASP A 153 13.32 6.46 -2.18
CA ASP A 153 12.51 5.86 -1.14
C ASP A 153 12.95 4.44 -0.74
N THR A 154 14.23 4.30 -0.43
CA THR A 154 14.78 3.01 0.01
C THR A 154 14.21 2.57 1.37
N ARG A 155 13.89 3.52 2.28
CA ARG A 155 13.31 3.20 3.60
C ARG A 155 11.93 2.55 3.46
N GLY A 156 11.05 3.14 2.68
CA GLY A 156 9.75 2.57 2.40
C GLY A 156 9.83 1.20 1.71
N ASP A 157 10.76 1.00 0.80
CA ASP A 157 10.99 -0.29 0.15
C ASP A 157 11.44 -1.37 1.15
N VAL A 158 12.32 -1.04 2.09
CA VAL A 158 12.76 -1.95 3.17
C VAL A 158 11.59 -2.31 4.08
N TYR A 159 10.83 -1.32 4.50
CA TYR A 159 9.67 -1.53 5.34
C TYR A 159 8.60 -2.40 4.64
N GLU A 160 8.38 -2.15 3.37
CA GLU A 160 7.48 -2.96 2.55
C GLU A 160 7.94 -4.40 2.41
N TYR A 161 9.24 -4.60 2.15
CA TYR A 161 9.79 -5.93 2.06
C TYR A 161 9.62 -6.71 3.38
N LEU A 162 9.85 -6.06 4.52
CA LEU A 162 9.59 -6.65 5.83
C LEU A 162 8.13 -7.06 6.00
N LEU A 163 7.21 -6.18 5.66
CA LEU A 163 5.78 -6.47 5.74
C LEU A 163 5.35 -7.58 4.76
N SER A 164 6.04 -7.75 3.62
CA SER A 164 5.78 -8.87 2.70
C SER A 164 6.04 -10.24 3.31
N LYS A 165 6.91 -10.32 4.34
CA LYS A 165 7.16 -11.56 5.09
C LYS A 165 5.93 -12.07 5.85
N LEU A 166 4.98 -11.20 6.22
CA LEU A 166 3.70 -11.61 6.81
C LEU A 166 2.89 -12.52 5.89
N ALA A 167 2.93 -12.26 4.60
CA ALA A 167 2.21 -13.06 3.61
C ALA A 167 2.72 -14.48 3.51
N THR A 168 4.05 -14.62 3.48
CA THR A 168 4.69 -15.93 3.37
C THR A 168 4.55 -16.79 4.63
N ALA A 169 4.28 -16.15 5.76
CA ALA A 169 4.10 -16.82 7.04
C ALA A 169 2.66 -17.34 7.28
N GLY A 170 1.75 -17.22 6.31
CA GLY A 170 0.40 -17.81 6.39
C GLY A 170 -0.53 -17.15 7.40
N VAL A 171 -0.27 -15.91 7.82
CA VAL A 171 -1.18 -15.13 8.66
C VAL A 171 -2.36 -14.70 7.83
N ASN A 172 -3.50 -15.35 8.01
CA ASN A 172 -4.71 -15.18 7.23
C ASN A 172 -5.28 -13.75 7.33
N GLY A 173 -5.57 -13.15 6.19
CA GLY A 173 -6.55 -12.06 6.05
C GLY A 173 -5.99 -10.68 5.78
N GLN A 174 -4.69 -10.47 5.75
CA GLN A 174 -4.12 -9.16 5.46
C GLN A 174 -3.61 -9.11 4.03
N PHE A 175 -4.46 -8.68 3.11
CA PHE A 175 -4.10 -8.41 1.73
C PHE A 175 -3.37 -7.07 1.66
N ARG A 176 -2.13 -7.10 1.19
CA ARG A 176 -1.38 -5.88 1.00
C ARG A 176 -1.40 -5.45 -0.45
N THR A 177 -1.71 -4.19 -0.69
CA THR A 177 -1.67 -3.60 -2.03
C THR A 177 -0.22 -3.38 -2.43
N PRO A 178 0.23 -3.87 -3.60
CA PRO A 178 1.57 -3.60 -4.10
C PRO A 178 1.82 -2.09 -4.24
N ARG A 179 3.02 -1.65 -3.86
CA ARG A 179 3.35 -0.22 -3.78
C ARG A 179 3.23 0.52 -5.11
N HIS A 180 3.61 -0.12 -6.21
CA HIS A 180 3.47 0.46 -7.54
C HIS A 180 2.01 0.69 -7.93
N ILE A 181 1.08 -0.17 -7.48
CA ILE A 181 -0.37 0.03 -7.65
C ILE A 181 -0.85 1.19 -6.77
N ILE A 182 -0.43 1.25 -5.50
CA ILE A 182 -0.75 2.38 -4.61
C ILE A 182 -0.28 3.70 -5.24
N ARG A 183 0.97 3.76 -5.70
CA ARG A 183 1.54 4.96 -6.35
C ARG A 183 0.78 5.35 -7.61
N MET A 184 0.42 4.37 -8.46
CA MET A 184 -0.42 4.63 -9.63
C MET A 184 -1.74 5.29 -9.24
N MET A 185 -2.46 4.73 -8.26
CA MET A 185 -3.73 5.29 -7.79
C MET A 185 -3.55 6.70 -7.22
N VAL A 186 -2.52 6.94 -6.42
CA VAL A 186 -2.22 8.27 -5.87
C VAL A 186 -1.88 9.27 -6.99
N GLU A 187 -1.06 8.87 -7.97
CA GLU A 187 -0.71 9.74 -9.11
C GLU A 187 -1.92 10.07 -9.98
N MET A 188 -2.84 9.15 -10.17
CA MET A 188 -4.09 9.38 -10.91
C MET A 188 -5.00 10.36 -10.16
N MET A 189 -5.07 10.22 -8.84
CA MET A 189 -5.95 11.06 -8.01
C MET A 189 -5.37 12.45 -7.72
N ASP A 190 -4.07 12.67 -7.89
CA ASP A 190 -3.38 13.96 -7.70
C ASP A 190 -3.86 14.70 -6.42
N PRO A 191 -3.56 14.17 -5.21
CA PRO A 191 -3.97 14.79 -3.95
C PRO A 191 -3.59 16.27 -3.85
N LYS A 192 -4.45 17.09 -3.21
CA LYS A 192 -4.26 18.53 -3.04
C LYS A 192 -3.89 18.88 -1.59
N ALA A 193 -3.26 20.03 -1.39
CA ALA A 193 -2.79 20.49 -0.08
C ALA A 193 -3.91 20.78 0.93
N ASP A 194 -5.12 21.04 0.46
CA ASP A 194 -6.31 21.35 1.27
C ASP A 194 -7.26 20.17 1.49
N GLU A 195 -6.92 19.00 0.95
CA GLU A 195 -7.77 17.81 1.05
C GLU A 195 -7.68 17.14 2.43
N ILE A 196 -8.75 16.44 2.77
CA ILE A 196 -8.81 15.49 3.88
C ILE A 196 -8.88 14.10 3.26
N ILE A 197 -7.83 13.31 3.47
CA ILE A 197 -7.62 12.00 2.84
C ILE A 197 -7.94 10.90 3.83
N CYS A 198 -8.73 9.91 3.42
CA CYS A 198 -9.10 8.80 4.29
C CYS A 198 -8.85 7.44 3.63
N ASP A 199 -8.36 6.51 4.43
CA ASP A 199 -8.40 5.07 4.15
C ASP A 199 -9.15 4.36 5.29
N PRO A 200 -10.42 3.98 5.11
CA PRO A 200 -11.20 3.35 6.16
C PRO A 200 -10.94 1.84 6.33
N ALA A 201 -9.89 1.31 5.71
CA ALA A 201 -9.36 -0.04 5.88
C ALA A 201 -7.83 0.01 5.77
N CYS A 202 -7.20 0.90 6.57
CA CYS A 202 -5.86 1.42 6.30
C CYS A 202 -4.73 0.41 6.54
N GLY A 203 -4.96 -0.65 7.33
CA GLY A 203 -3.89 -1.59 7.69
C GLY A 203 -2.65 -0.85 8.22
N THR A 204 -1.53 -0.96 7.51
CA THR A 204 -0.27 -0.27 7.81
C THR A 204 -0.17 1.14 7.22
N SER A 205 -1.28 1.73 6.80
CA SER A 205 -1.41 3.09 6.24
C SER A 205 -0.69 3.31 4.91
N GLY A 206 -0.52 2.26 4.08
CA GLY A 206 0.24 2.33 2.84
C GLY A 206 -0.27 3.39 1.84
N PHE A 207 -1.58 3.56 1.67
CA PHE A 207 -2.16 4.60 0.82
C PHE A 207 -1.92 6.01 1.38
N LEU A 208 -2.05 6.18 2.69
CA LEU A 208 -1.84 7.47 3.34
C LEU A 208 -0.37 7.90 3.28
N VAL A 209 0.55 6.96 3.49
CA VAL A 209 2.00 7.19 3.31
C VAL A 209 2.31 7.61 1.88
N ALA A 210 1.82 6.87 0.88
CA ALA A 210 2.07 7.21 -0.52
C ALA A 210 1.49 8.58 -0.92
N ALA A 211 0.31 8.93 -0.39
CA ALA A 211 -0.27 10.26 -0.60
C ALA A 211 0.58 11.36 0.06
N SER A 212 1.10 11.11 1.26
CA SER A 212 2.02 12.01 1.97
C SER A 212 3.32 12.22 1.19
N GLU A 213 3.93 11.15 0.69
CA GLU A 213 5.13 11.20 -0.16
C GLU A 213 4.87 11.99 -1.44
N TYR A 214 3.76 11.69 -2.14
CA TYR A 214 3.38 12.40 -3.36
C TYR A 214 3.26 13.91 -3.15
N LEU A 215 2.55 14.33 -2.10
CA LEU A 215 2.39 15.75 -1.75
C LEU A 215 3.74 16.42 -1.45
N ARG A 216 4.59 15.74 -0.70
CA ARG A 216 5.91 16.24 -0.33
C ARG A 216 6.86 16.35 -1.52
N ASP A 217 6.78 15.42 -2.47
CA ASP A 217 7.67 15.39 -3.61
C ASP A 217 7.18 16.30 -4.75
N ARG A 218 5.88 16.31 -5.03
CA ARG A 218 5.29 17.05 -6.17
C ARG A 218 4.77 18.43 -5.82
N LYS A 219 4.36 18.64 -4.55
CA LYS A 219 3.68 19.86 -4.09
C LYS A 219 4.34 20.46 -2.84
N LYS A 220 5.62 20.22 -2.67
CA LYS A 220 6.40 20.63 -1.49
C LYS A 220 6.19 22.10 -1.12
N GLN A 221 6.18 23.00 -2.10
CA GLN A 221 5.99 24.42 -1.85
C GLN A 221 4.61 24.74 -1.29
N GLU A 222 3.57 24.16 -1.86
CA GLU A 222 2.18 24.37 -1.40
C GLU A 222 1.94 23.80 -0.01
N VAL A 223 2.51 22.61 0.25
CA VAL A 223 2.23 21.84 1.48
C VAL A 223 3.09 22.28 2.66
N LEU A 224 4.39 22.53 2.46
CA LEU A 224 5.34 22.72 3.56
C LEU A 224 5.78 24.19 3.78
N PHE A 225 5.63 25.07 2.78
CA PHE A 225 6.07 26.47 2.88
C PHE A 225 4.92 27.41 3.27
N ASP A 226 3.67 27.02 3.05
CA ASP A 226 2.53 27.70 3.63
C ASP A 226 2.26 27.18 5.05
N ARG A 227 2.13 28.10 6.03
CA ARG A 227 1.97 27.74 7.44
C ARG A 227 0.66 26.98 7.71
N GLN A 228 -0.43 27.37 7.06
CA GLN A 228 -1.73 26.76 7.27
C GLN A 228 -1.78 25.36 6.64
N ASN A 229 -1.26 25.23 5.43
CA ASN A 229 -1.19 23.94 4.74
C ASN A 229 -0.25 22.97 5.46
N LYS A 230 0.88 23.46 5.98
CA LYS A 230 1.80 22.63 6.79
C LYS A 230 1.12 22.12 8.05
N GLU A 231 0.43 22.98 8.79
CA GLU A 231 -0.31 22.58 9.97
C GLU A 231 -1.41 21.55 9.63
N HIS A 232 -2.13 21.78 8.54
CA HIS A 232 -3.13 20.84 8.04
C HIS A 232 -2.52 19.49 7.67
N TYR A 233 -1.43 19.48 6.90
CA TYR A 233 -0.70 18.28 6.49
C TYR A 233 -0.22 17.47 7.69
N MET A 234 0.36 18.14 8.69
CA MET A 234 0.96 17.49 9.86
C MET A 234 -0.07 16.89 10.82
N ASN A 235 -1.28 17.48 10.92
CA ASN A 235 -2.19 17.20 12.03
C ASN A 235 -3.63 16.84 11.62
N HIS A 236 -4.07 17.14 10.38
CA HIS A 236 -5.49 17.05 10.04
C HIS A 236 -5.82 16.38 8.71
N MET A 237 -4.84 16.19 7.86
CA MET A 237 -5.05 15.70 6.49
C MET A 237 -5.32 14.21 6.42
N PHE A 238 -4.61 13.38 7.19
CA PHE A 238 -4.56 11.93 7.01
C PHE A 238 -5.37 11.19 8.06
N HIS A 239 -6.38 10.45 7.61
CA HIS A 239 -7.27 9.65 8.43
C HIS A 239 -7.23 8.18 8.01
N GLY A 240 -7.05 7.28 8.97
CA GLY A 240 -7.05 5.84 8.75
C GLY A 240 -7.83 5.10 9.82
N TYR A 241 -8.58 4.08 9.41
CA TYR A 241 -9.35 3.23 10.32
C TYR A 241 -9.02 1.77 10.09
N ASP A 242 -8.85 1.01 11.15
CA ASP A 242 -8.72 -0.44 11.14
C ASP A 242 -9.21 -1.04 12.46
N MET A 243 -9.45 -2.34 12.48
CA MET A 243 -9.83 -3.10 13.69
C MET A 243 -8.66 -3.86 14.30
N ASP A 244 -7.50 -3.89 13.65
CA ASP A 244 -6.28 -4.54 14.16
C ASP A 244 -5.37 -3.51 14.82
N ARG A 245 -5.24 -3.59 16.15
CA ARG A 245 -4.42 -2.65 16.93
C ARG A 245 -2.94 -2.68 16.56
N THR A 246 -2.40 -3.85 16.18
CA THR A 246 -1.01 -3.98 15.74
C THR A 246 -0.81 -3.26 14.43
N MET A 247 -1.75 -3.40 13.47
CA MET A 247 -1.71 -2.67 12.21
C MET A 247 -1.79 -1.15 12.41
N LEU A 248 -2.68 -0.69 13.29
CA LEU A 248 -2.81 0.74 13.61
C LEU A 248 -1.54 1.32 14.23
N ARG A 249 -0.88 0.55 15.12
CA ARG A 249 0.40 0.93 15.73
C ARG A 249 1.49 1.07 14.68
N ILE A 250 1.61 0.07 13.83
CA ILE A 250 2.53 0.06 12.70
C ILE A 250 2.22 1.22 11.74
N GLY A 251 0.94 1.43 11.40
CA GLY A 251 0.47 2.49 10.51
C GLY A 251 0.76 3.88 11.06
N ALA A 252 0.54 4.12 12.35
CA ALA A 252 0.84 5.41 12.97
C ALA A 252 2.35 5.70 12.94
N MET A 253 3.19 4.73 13.31
CA MET A 253 4.66 4.87 13.23
C MET A 253 5.11 5.08 11.78
N ASN A 254 4.55 4.35 10.82
CA ASN A 254 4.84 4.48 9.41
C ASN A 254 4.55 5.91 8.90
N MET A 255 3.39 6.48 9.25
CA MET A 255 3.07 7.87 8.91
C MET A 255 4.04 8.88 9.54
N MET A 256 4.39 8.68 10.81
CA MET A 256 5.30 9.58 11.53
C MET A 256 6.72 9.55 10.94
N THR A 257 7.26 8.38 10.60
CA THR A 257 8.58 8.25 9.95
C THR A 257 8.60 8.87 8.55
N HIS A 258 7.42 8.99 7.91
CA HIS A 258 7.27 9.70 6.63
C HIS A 258 6.89 11.18 6.80
N GLY A 259 7.04 11.75 8.00
CA GLY A 259 6.98 13.19 8.26
C GLY A 259 5.58 13.74 8.49
N VAL A 260 4.63 12.92 8.91
CA VAL A 260 3.31 13.35 9.41
C VAL A 260 3.32 13.27 10.92
N GLU A 261 3.25 14.40 11.63
CA GLU A 261 3.46 14.42 13.09
C GLU A 261 2.32 13.75 13.87
N ASN A 262 1.07 14.03 13.51
CA ASN A 262 -0.11 13.53 14.22
C ASN A 262 -1.13 12.96 13.23
N PRO A 263 -0.87 11.78 12.62
CA PRO A 263 -1.82 11.13 11.74
C PRO A 263 -3.04 10.66 12.54
N TYR A 264 -4.22 10.84 11.98
CA TYR A 264 -5.47 10.44 12.62
C TYR A 264 -5.76 8.97 12.34
N ILE A 265 -5.01 8.07 12.98
CA ILE A 265 -5.14 6.62 12.83
C ILE A 265 -5.93 6.08 14.01
N GLU A 266 -7.09 5.46 13.77
CA GLU A 266 -8.01 5.05 14.83
C GLU A 266 -8.49 3.62 14.72
N TYR A 267 -8.64 2.97 15.90
CA TYR A 267 -9.38 1.72 16.02
C TYR A 267 -10.86 1.99 15.81
N ARG A 268 -11.41 1.47 14.71
CA ARG A 268 -12.82 1.66 14.38
C ARG A 268 -13.30 0.53 13.46
N ASP A 269 -14.45 -0.02 13.78
CA ASP A 269 -15.20 -0.83 12.81
C ASP A 269 -15.88 0.13 11.83
N SER A 270 -15.30 0.18 10.62
CA SER A 270 -15.71 1.13 9.58
C SER A 270 -17.15 0.90 9.08
N LEU A 271 -17.65 -0.33 9.15
CA LEU A 271 -18.98 -0.71 8.64
C LEU A 271 -20.08 -0.67 9.70
N SER A 272 -19.74 -0.51 10.97
CA SER A 272 -20.69 -0.44 12.08
C SER A 272 -21.22 0.99 12.33
N ASP A 273 -22.18 1.09 13.24
CA ASP A 273 -22.70 2.40 13.72
C ASP A 273 -21.67 3.19 14.53
N GLN A 274 -20.53 2.60 14.91
CA GLN A 274 -19.42 3.33 15.52
C GLN A 274 -18.79 4.34 14.54
N ASN A 275 -18.87 4.08 13.25
CA ASN A 275 -18.44 5.01 12.22
C ASN A 275 -19.57 5.97 11.85
N THR A 276 -19.56 7.15 12.44
CA THR A 276 -20.53 8.22 12.19
C THR A 276 -20.11 9.21 11.10
N ASP A 277 -18.93 9.03 10.50
CA ASP A 277 -18.40 9.94 9.48
C ASP A 277 -19.30 9.97 8.24
N LYS A 278 -19.75 11.17 7.90
CA LYS A 278 -20.61 11.48 6.77
C LYS A 278 -20.15 12.80 6.16
N GLU A 279 -19.97 12.82 4.83
CA GLU A 279 -19.58 14.03 4.08
C GLU A 279 -18.37 14.77 4.66
N LYS A 280 -17.38 14.00 5.11
CA LYS A 280 -16.20 14.52 5.80
C LYS A 280 -14.95 14.59 4.92
N TYR A 281 -14.76 13.63 4.02
CA TYR A 281 -13.51 13.44 3.27
C TYR A 281 -13.62 13.96 1.85
N SER A 282 -12.53 14.56 1.35
CA SER A 282 -12.41 15.00 -0.03
C SER A 282 -11.76 13.96 -0.93
N LEU A 283 -10.97 13.05 -0.35
CA LEU A 283 -10.34 11.94 -1.07
C LEU A 283 -10.38 10.66 -0.23
N ILE A 284 -10.82 9.58 -0.84
CA ILE A 284 -10.71 8.22 -0.29
C ILE A 284 -9.81 7.39 -1.21
N LEU A 285 -8.79 6.76 -0.61
CA LEU A 285 -7.89 5.81 -1.24
C LEU A 285 -7.92 4.53 -0.44
N ALA A 286 -8.39 3.43 -0.99
CA ALA A 286 -8.60 2.22 -0.19
C ALA A 286 -8.48 0.92 -0.99
N ASN A 287 -8.04 -0.12 -0.28
CA ASN A 287 -8.15 -1.50 -0.70
C ASN A 287 -8.88 -2.30 0.39
N PRO A 288 -10.22 -2.28 0.43
CA PRO A 288 -10.99 -2.96 1.47
C PRO A 288 -10.89 -4.48 1.33
N PRO A 289 -11.22 -5.26 2.37
CA PRO A 289 -11.23 -6.72 2.31
C PRO A 289 -12.08 -7.26 1.15
N PHE A 290 -11.52 -8.17 0.34
CA PHE A 290 -12.17 -8.75 -0.84
C PHE A 290 -13.27 -9.75 -0.52
N LYS A 291 -13.27 -10.30 0.70
CA LYS A 291 -14.24 -11.27 1.17
C LYS A 291 -14.54 -11.03 2.64
N GLY A 292 -15.78 -11.10 2.98
CA GLY A 292 -16.26 -11.04 4.35
C GLY A 292 -17.77 -11.08 4.38
N SER A 293 -18.32 -11.52 5.49
CA SER A 293 -19.76 -11.52 5.73
C SER A 293 -20.03 -11.06 7.15
N LEU A 294 -20.79 -10.01 7.28
CA LEU A 294 -21.20 -9.44 8.56
C LEU A 294 -22.65 -9.74 8.82
N ASP A 295 -23.05 -9.81 10.08
CA ASP A 295 -24.45 -9.87 10.45
C ASP A 295 -25.10 -8.49 10.30
N TYR A 296 -26.36 -8.45 9.87
CA TYR A 296 -27.09 -7.20 9.63
C TYR A 296 -27.18 -6.31 10.87
N ASP A 297 -27.22 -6.90 12.04
CA ASP A 297 -27.33 -6.18 13.31
C ASP A 297 -26.06 -5.40 13.70
N ILE A 298 -24.92 -5.71 13.04
CA ILE A 298 -23.64 -5.03 13.26
C ILE A 298 -23.44 -3.90 12.26
N VAL A 299 -24.03 -4.05 11.05
CA VAL A 299 -23.82 -3.11 9.94
C VAL A 299 -24.67 -1.86 10.15
N SER A 300 -24.06 -0.69 9.94
CA SER A 300 -24.76 0.60 9.98
C SER A 300 -25.99 0.62 9.05
N ALA A 301 -27.13 1.03 9.60
CA ALA A 301 -28.40 1.05 8.88
C ALA A 301 -28.35 1.91 7.61
N ASP A 302 -27.55 2.96 7.57
CA ASP A 302 -27.41 3.82 6.39
C ASP A 302 -26.76 3.11 5.22
N LEU A 303 -25.80 2.23 5.46
CA LEU A 303 -25.17 1.42 4.42
C LEU A 303 -26.14 0.40 3.84
N LEU A 304 -26.96 -0.21 4.69
CA LEU A 304 -27.99 -1.17 4.28
C LEU A 304 -29.11 -0.53 3.44
N LYS A 305 -29.35 0.77 3.53
CA LYS A 305 -30.27 1.49 2.64
C LYS A 305 -29.73 1.59 1.20
N VAL A 306 -28.42 1.72 1.03
CA VAL A 306 -27.78 1.78 -0.29
C VAL A 306 -27.75 0.40 -0.92
N CYS A 307 -27.26 -0.61 -0.19
CA CYS A 307 -27.27 -1.98 -0.63
C CYS A 307 -27.49 -2.94 0.54
N LYS A 308 -28.62 -3.66 0.54
CA LYS A 308 -28.94 -4.64 1.58
C LYS A 308 -28.15 -5.92 1.35
N THR A 309 -27.02 -6.06 2.03
CA THR A 309 -26.09 -7.18 1.90
C THR A 309 -25.34 -7.45 3.19
N LYS A 310 -24.78 -8.65 3.32
CA LYS A 310 -23.79 -9.02 4.35
C LYS A 310 -22.35 -8.94 3.82
N LYS A 311 -22.17 -8.74 2.51
CA LYS A 311 -20.86 -8.76 1.85
C LYS A 311 -20.07 -7.49 2.10
N THR A 312 -18.92 -7.62 2.72
CA THR A 312 -18.06 -6.48 3.11
C THR A 312 -17.63 -5.64 1.92
N GLU A 313 -17.26 -6.26 0.79
CA GLU A 313 -16.80 -5.56 -0.42
C GLU A 313 -17.85 -4.59 -1.00
N LEU A 314 -19.14 -4.91 -0.88
CA LEU A 314 -20.22 -4.02 -1.33
C LEU A 314 -20.52 -2.93 -0.29
N LEU A 315 -20.46 -3.28 1.00
CA LEU A 315 -20.70 -2.34 2.09
C LEU A 315 -19.63 -1.24 2.15
N PHE A 316 -18.37 -1.56 1.83
CA PHE A 316 -17.33 -0.54 1.74
C PHE A 316 -17.58 0.48 0.63
N LEU A 317 -18.11 0.08 -0.52
CA LEU A 317 -18.50 1.04 -1.57
C LEU A 317 -19.61 1.98 -1.09
N ALA A 318 -20.63 1.45 -0.39
CA ALA A 318 -21.67 2.27 0.22
C ALA A 318 -21.09 3.23 1.29
N LEU A 319 -20.12 2.75 2.07
CA LEU A 319 -19.41 3.56 3.05
C LEU A 319 -18.64 4.71 2.39
N PHE A 320 -17.91 4.46 1.31
CA PHE A 320 -17.16 5.52 0.61
C PHE A 320 -18.09 6.62 0.10
N ILE A 321 -19.23 6.26 -0.49
CA ILE A 321 -20.26 7.23 -0.91
C ILE A 321 -20.76 8.04 0.28
N ARG A 322 -21.00 7.41 1.44
CA ARG A 322 -21.45 8.11 2.66
C ARG A 322 -20.40 9.09 3.19
N MET A 323 -19.13 8.66 3.25
CA MET A 323 -18.05 9.41 3.90
C MET A 323 -17.53 10.59 3.08
N LEU A 324 -17.61 10.51 1.75
CA LEU A 324 -17.18 11.59 0.86
C LEU A 324 -18.06 12.83 0.97
N LYS A 325 -17.44 14.01 0.88
CA LYS A 325 -18.11 15.28 0.61
C LYS A 325 -18.70 15.28 -0.80
N ILE A 326 -19.66 16.15 -1.08
CA ILE A 326 -20.01 16.46 -2.47
C ILE A 326 -18.78 17.05 -3.18
N GLY A 327 -18.46 16.52 -4.35
CA GLY A 327 -17.20 16.79 -5.09
C GLY A 327 -15.99 15.97 -4.60
N GLY A 328 -16.14 15.22 -3.52
CA GLY A 328 -15.09 14.32 -3.03
C GLY A 328 -14.92 13.11 -3.95
N ARG A 329 -13.69 12.62 -4.05
CA ARG A 329 -13.24 11.60 -5.01
C ARG A 329 -12.83 10.32 -4.30
N CYS A 330 -13.02 9.20 -4.97
CA CYS A 330 -12.57 7.89 -4.50
C CYS A 330 -11.80 7.15 -5.58
N ALA A 331 -10.69 6.54 -5.21
CA ALA A 331 -10.09 5.44 -5.95
C ALA A 331 -10.01 4.23 -5.03
N CYS A 332 -10.67 3.16 -5.38
CA CYS A 332 -10.71 1.94 -4.55
C CYS A 332 -10.53 0.68 -5.38
N ILE A 333 -9.92 -0.33 -4.75
CA ILE A 333 -9.75 -1.64 -5.35
C ILE A 333 -10.92 -2.52 -4.96
N VAL A 334 -11.47 -3.23 -5.94
CA VAL A 334 -12.56 -4.19 -5.76
C VAL A 334 -12.24 -5.51 -6.44
N PRO A 335 -12.72 -6.65 -5.93
CA PRO A 335 -12.67 -7.91 -6.67
C PRO A 335 -13.64 -7.86 -7.87
N ASP A 336 -13.28 -8.51 -8.97
CA ASP A 336 -14.10 -8.53 -10.22
C ASP A 336 -15.55 -8.92 -9.98
N GLY A 337 -15.83 -9.75 -8.98
CA GLY A 337 -17.18 -10.13 -8.61
C GLY A 337 -18.11 -8.95 -8.29
N VAL A 338 -17.57 -7.80 -7.91
CA VAL A 338 -18.33 -6.56 -7.70
C VAL A 338 -18.82 -6.01 -9.04
N LEU A 339 -18.03 -6.14 -10.11
CA LEU A 339 -18.30 -5.54 -11.41
C LEU A 339 -19.47 -6.23 -12.14
N PHE A 340 -19.57 -7.56 -12.04
CA PHE A 340 -20.56 -8.35 -12.80
C PHE A 340 -21.54 -9.16 -11.93
N GLY A 341 -21.39 -9.13 -10.61
CA GLY A 341 -22.26 -9.89 -9.70
C GLY A 341 -23.76 -9.64 -9.98
N SER A 342 -24.57 -10.70 -10.01
CA SER A 342 -25.96 -10.67 -10.44
C SER A 342 -26.97 -10.37 -9.34
N SER A 343 -26.57 -10.40 -8.05
CA SER A 343 -27.51 -10.16 -6.95
C SER A 343 -28.03 -8.72 -6.94
N THR A 344 -29.20 -8.52 -6.33
CA THR A 344 -29.82 -7.20 -6.18
C THR A 344 -28.87 -6.19 -5.54
N ALA A 345 -28.11 -6.61 -4.54
CA ALA A 345 -27.16 -5.73 -3.86
C ALA A 345 -26.00 -5.29 -4.78
N HIS A 346 -25.44 -6.19 -5.61
CA HIS A 346 -24.42 -5.82 -6.58
C HIS A 346 -24.96 -4.80 -7.60
N LYS A 347 -26.17 -5.03 -8.14
CA LYS A 347 -26.81 -4.10 -9.08
C LYS A 347 -27.10 -2.75 -8.41
N ALA A 348 -27.58 -2.76 -7.16
CA ALA A 348 -27.89 -1.54 -6.44
C ALA A 348 -26.67 -0.65 -6.25
N ILE A 349 -25.54 -1.21 -5.80
CA ILE A 349 -24.34 -0.40 -5.59
C ILE A 349 -23.75 0.13 -6.90
N ARG A 350 -23.70 -0.69 -7.97
CA ARG A 350 -23.26 -0.23 -9.29
C ARG A 350 -24.17 0.85 -9.85
N LYS A 351 -25.49 0.70 -9.68
CA LYS A 351 -26.46 1.73 -10.05
C LYS A 351 -26.22 3.03 -9.28
N ALA A 352 -25.98 2.96 -7.97
CA ALA A 352 -25.67 4.14 -7.16
C ALA A 352 -24.39 4.86 -7.64
N LEU A 353 -23.35 4.11 -8.04
CA LEU A 353 -22.13 4.69 -8.60
C LEU A 353 -22.37 5.39 -9.93
N VAL A 354 -23.15 4.79 -10.83
CA VAL A 354 -23.37 5.27 -12.21
C VAL A 354 -24.46 6.35 -12.27
N GLU A 355 -25.59 6.19 -11.54
CA GLU A 355 -26.75 7.08 -11.65
C GLU A 355 -26.77 8.23 -10.65
N GLU A 356 -26.27 7.98 -9.42
CA GLU A 356 -26.34 8.97 -8.33
C GLU A 356 -25.02 9.72 -8.15
N ASN A 357 -23.93 9.18 -8.69
CA ASN A 357 -22.59 9.75 -8.63
C ASN A 357 -22.00 9.86 -10.05
N ARG A 358 -20.75 10.26 -10.15
CA ARG A 358 -20.01 10.26 -11.40
C ARG A 358 -18.95 9.17 -11.34
N LEU A 359 -19.23 8.01 -11.96
CA LEU A 359 -18.24 6.98 -12.19
C LEU A 359 -17.36 7.41 -13.38
N GLU A 360 -16.08 7.58 -13.13
CA GLU A 360 -15.14 8.12 -14.12
C GLU A 360 -14.36 7.02 -14.82
N ALA A 361 -13.88 6.02 -14.07
CA ALA A 361 -13.02 4.97 -14.62
C ALA A 361 -13.20 3.61 -13.95
N VAL A 362 -12.97 2.56 -14.75
CA VAL A 362 -12.80 1.18 -14.32
C VAL A 362 -11.51 0.64 -14.95
N ILE A 363 -10.51 0.33 -14.13
CA ILE A 363 -9.25 -0.25 -14.59
C ILE A 363 -9.22 -1.71 -14.15
N SER A 364 -9.37 -2.61 -15.10
CA SER A 364 -9.28 -4.06 -14.84
C SER A 364 -7.82 -4.47 -14.70
N MET A 365 -7.49 -5.16 -13.61
CA MET A 365 -6.15 -5.68 -13.35
C MET A 365 -6.13 -7.20 -13.49
N PRO A 366 -5.09 -7.79 -14.09
CA PRO A 366 -5.01 -9.21 -14.31
C PRO A 366 -4.89 -9.98 -12.99
N SER A 367 -5.32 -11.23 -13.00
CA SER A 367 -5.08 -12.13 -11.87
C SER A 367 -3.58 -12.29 -11.64
N GLY A 368 -3.16 -12.28 -10.38
CA GLY A 368 -1.73 -12.36 -10.02
C GLY A 368 -1.09 -11.05 -9.57
N VAL A 369 -1.69 -9.88 -9.82
CA VAL A 369 -1.19 -8.59 -9.30
C VAL A 369 -1.04 -8.63 -7.78
N PHE A 370 -1.97 -9.29 -7.08
CA PHE A 370 -1.97 -9.41 -5.62
C PHE A 370 -1.31 -10.68 -5.08
N LYS A 371 -0.63 -11.45 -5.92
CA LYS A 371 0.12 -12.61 -5.44
C LYS A 371 1.34 -12.18 -4.58
N PRO A 372 1.71 -12.97 -3.58
CA PRO A 372 1.15 -14.28 -3.20
C PRO A 372 -0.14 -14.23 -2.35
N TYR A 373 -0.70 -13.05 -2.07
CA TYR A 373 -1.85 -12.89 -1.15
C TYR A 373 -3.18 -13.35 -1.77
N ALA A 374 -3.42 -13.00 -3.01
CA ALA A 374 -4.65 -13.35 -3.72
C ALA A 374 -4.39 -13.58 -5.21
N GLY A 375 -4.93 -14.68 -5.74
CA GLY A 375 -4.89 -15.00 -7.16
C GLY A 375 -6.16 -14.59 -7.91
N VAL A 376 -6.94 -13.64 -7.36
CA VAL A 376 -8.19 -13.17 -7.97
C VAL A 376 -7.94 -11.95 -8.85
N SER A 377 -8.69 -11.84 -9.92
CA SER A 377 -8.74 -10.61 -10.73
C SER A 377 -9.45 -9.51 -9.95
N THR A 378 -8.98 -8.30 -10.10
CA THR A 378 -9.47 -7.13 -9.39
C THR A 378 -9.60 -5.95 -10.34
N ALA A 379 -10.27 -4.91 -9.90
CA ALA A 379 -10.32 -3.65 -10.63
C ALA A 379 -10.19 -2.45 -9.70
N ILE A 380 -9.76 -1.33 -10.25
CA ILE A 380 -9.80 -0.03 -9.59
C ILE A 380 -11.04 0.71 -10.10
N LEU A 381 -11.88 1.16 -9.17
CA LEU A 381 -12.99 2.07 -9.45
C LEU A 381 -12.60 3.48 -9.05
N ILE A 382 -12.81 4.44 -9.98
CA ILE A 382 -12.61 5.87 -9.71
C ILE A 382 -13.92 6.58 -9.91
N PHE A 383 -14.39 7.27 -8.88
CA PHE A 383 -15.62 8.03 -8.93
C PHE A 383 -15.58 9.30 -8.08
N THR A 384 -16.42 10.26 -8.45
CA THR A 384 -16.68 11.48 -7.68
C THR A 384 -18.09 11.45 -7.12
N LYS A 385 -18.24 11.73 -5.81
CA LYS A 385 -19.55 11.89 -5.20
C LYS A 385 -20.21 13.19 -5.65
N THR A 386 -21.34 13.08 -6.30
CA THR A 386 -22.15 14.23 -6.73
C THR A 386 -23.50 14.27 -6.06
N GLY A 387 -24.07 13.11 -5.74
CA GLY A 387 -25.40 12.96 -5.14
C GLY A 387 -26.57 13.26 -6.09
N HIS A 388 -26.28 13.57 -7.36
CA HIS A 388 -27.29 13.89 -8.36
C HIS A 388 -26.93 13.39 -9.78
N GLY A 389 -26.02 12.40 -9.84
CA GLY A 389 -25.52 11.83 -11.10
C GLY A 389 -24.36 12.61 -11.68
N GLY A 390 -24.17 12.50 -12.99
CA GLY A 390 -23.08 13.17 -13.72
C GLY A 390 -22.16 12.22 -14.47
N THR A 391 -22.47 10.92 -14.44
CA THR A 391 -21.85 9.98 -15.38
C THR A 391 -22.46 10.17 -16.76
N ASP A 392 -21.64 10.49 -17.75
CA ASP A 392 -21.99 10.54 -19.16
C ASP A 392 -21.43 9.30 -19.86
N LYS A 393 -20.17 9.03 -19.66
CA LYS A 393 -19.43 7.86 -20.13
C LYS A 393 -18.41 7.43 -19.10
N VAL A 394 -18.06 6.15 -19.07
CA VAL A 394 -17.05 5.58 -18.18
C VAL A 394 -15.86 5.14 -19.00
N TRP A 395 -14.66 5.51 -18.55
CA TRP A 395 -13.42 5.06 -19.15
C TRP A 395 -13.04 3.67 -18.62
N PHE A 396 -12.80 2.73 -19.53
CA PHE A 396 -12.33 1.38 -19.23
C PHE A 396 -10.89 1.21 -19.69
N TYR A 397 -10.08 0.55 -18.88
CA TYR A 397 -8.73 0.15 -19.21
C TYR A 397 -8.49 -1.32 -18.86
N ASP A 398 -7.93 -2.08 -19.82
CA ASP A 398 -7.61 -3.50 -19.69
C ASP A 398 -6.11 -3.66 -19.43
N MET A 399 -5.72 -3.54 -18.15
CA MET A 399 -4.32 -3.69 -17.74
C MET A 399 -3.86 -5.13 -17.96
N LYS A 400 -2.72 -5.32 -18.63
CA LYS A 400 -2.12 -6.61 -18.93
C LYS A 400 -0.89 -6.89 -18.07
N ALA A 401 -0.14 -5.84 -17.75
CA ALA A 401 1.12 -5.96 -17.02
C ALA A 401 1.31 -4.76 -16.07
N ASP A 402 1.83 -5.06 -14.89
CA ASP A 402 2.11 -4.07 -13.84
C ASP A 402 3.61 -3.89 -13.54
N GLY A 403 4.49 -4.37 -14.45
CA GLY A 403 5.93 -4.33 -14.28
C GLY A 403 6.50 -5.54 -13.55
N PHE A 404 5.66 -6.54 -13.23
CA PHE A 404 6.08 -7.75 -12.50
C PHE A 404 5.42 -8.99 -13.10
N SER A 405 6.09 -10.15 -12.95
CA SER A 405 5.50 -11.43 -13.31
C SER A 405 4.23 -11.71 -12.49
N LEU A 406 3.23 -12.33 -13.12
CA LEU A 406 1.95 -12.63 -12.49
C LEU A 406 1.95 -13.97 -11.71
N ASP A 407 3.12 -14.52 -11.43
CA ASP A 407 3.32 -15.70 -10.58
C ASP A 407 3.60 -15.30 -9.11
N ASP A 408 3.79 -16.28 -8.24
CA ASP A 408 3.99 -16.05 -6.80
C ASP A 408 5.34 -15.37 -6.47
N LYS A 409 6.30 -15.37 -7.42
CA LYS A 409 7.62 -14.74 -7.23
C LYS A 409 7.59 -13.24 -7.46
N ARG A 410 6.65 -12.75 -8.28
CA ARG A 410 6.52 -11.33 -8.61
C ARG A 410 7.85 -10.72 -9.03
N THR A 411 8.53 -11.35 -9.98
CA THR A 411 9.81 -10.88 -10.52
C THR A 411 9.57 -9.69 -11.45
N GLU A 412 10.42 -8.68 -11.39
CA GLU A 412 10.33 -7.50 -12.24
C GLU A 412 10.44 -7.87 -13.73
N THR A 413 9.57 -7.28 -14.55
CA THR A 413 9.49 -7.45 -16.01
C THR A 413 9.51 -6.11 -16.72
N LYS A 414 9.72 -6.12 -18.04
CA LYS A 414 9.71 -4.87 -18.85
C LYS A 414 8.32 -4.40 -19.19
N GLU A 415 7.38 -5.33 -19.28
CA GLU A 415 5.98 -5.05 -19.61
C GLU A 415 5.31 -4.36 -18.43
N ASN A 416 4.89 -3.11 -18.64
CA ASN A 416 4.32 -2.27 -17.59
C ASN A 416 3.37 -1.23 -18.19
N ASP A 417 2.09 -1.40 -17.92
CA ASP A 417 1.02 -0.50 -18.39
C ASP A 417 0.82 0.74 -17.48
N ILE A 418 1.40 0.76 -16.29
CA ILE A 418 1.17 1.82 -15.30
C ILE A 418 1.45 3.23 -15.85
N PRO A 419 2.57 3.48 -16.54
CA PRO A 419 2.82 4.81 -17.11
C PRO A 419 1.76 5.22 -18.15
N ASP A 420 1.32 4.28 -19.00
CA ASP A 420 0.27 4.51 -20.00
C ASP A 420 -1.09 4.80 -19.35
N ILE A 421 -1.45 4.06 -18.30
CA ILE A 421 -2.68 4.29 -17.52
C ILE A 421 -2.71 5.72 -16.96
N ILE A 422 -1.63 6.14 -16.31
CA ILE A 422 -1.52 7.47 -15.69
C ILE A 422 -1.61 8.56 -16.74
N GLU A 423 -0.87 8.41 -17.85
CA GLU A 423 -0.86 9.40 -18.94
C GLU A 423 -2.24 9.56 -19.57
N ARG A 424 -2.91 8.45 -19.90
CA ARG A 424 -4.24 8.44 -20.50
C ARG A 424 -5.30 8.98 -19.57
N PHE A 425 -5.31 8.58 -18.32
CA PHE A 425 -6.27 9.07 -17.32
C PHE A 425 -6.16 10.59 -17.12
N ARG A 426 -4.95 11.15 -17.22
CA ARG A 426 -4.74 12.60 -17.16
C ARG A 426 -5.18 13.33 -18.44
N ASN A 427 -5.39 12.63 -19.54
CA ASN A 427 -5.75 13.16 -20.85
C ASN A 427 -6.99 12.46 -21.45
N LEU A 428 -8.04 12.27 -20.62
CA LEU A 428 -9.25 11.54 -21.03
C LEU A 428 -9.97 12.15 -22.24
N ASP A 429 -9.78 13.43 -22.52
CA ASP A 429 -10.25 14.10 -23.73
C ASP A 429 -9.69 13.49 -25.02
N LYS A 430 -8.47 12.97 -24.99
CA LYS A 430 -7.81 12.29 -26.12
C LYS A 430 -8.25 10.83 -26.30
N GLU A 431 -8.99 10.26 -25.36
CA GLU A 431 -9.46 8.87 -25.40
C GLU A 431 -10.79 8.70 -26.15
N THR A 432 -11.39 9.79 -26.65
CA THR A 432 -12.75 9.80 -27.21
C THR A 432 -12.87 8.97 -28.49
N ASP A 433 -11.82 8.88 -29.30
CA ASP A 433 -11.83 8.22 -30.61
C ASP A 433 -11.31 6.77 -30.54
N ARG A 434 -11.04 6.24 -29.36
CA ARG A 434 -10.54 4.89 -29.20
C ARG A 434 -11.63 3.83 -29.41
N LYS A 435 -11.23 2.74 -30.08
CA LYS A 435 -12.11 1.63 -30.41
C LYS A 435 -12.25 0.65 -29.23
N ARG A 436 -13.30 -0.14 -29.27
CA ARG A 436 -13.53 -1.23 -28.30
C ARG A 436 -12.50 -2.36 -28.37
N THR A 437 -11.76 -2.44 -29.45
CA THR A 437 -10.62 -3.37 -29.62
C THR A 437 -9.34 -2.87 -28.97
N ASP A 438 -9.24 -1.58 -28.65
CA ASP A 438 -8.09 -0.98 -27.99
C ASP A 438 -8.00 -1.39 -26.51
N GLN A 439 -6.86 -1.15 -25.87
CA GLN A 439 -6.63 -1.46 -24.47
C GLN A 439 -7.44 -0.57 -23.53
N SER A 440 -7.79 0.64 -23.96
CA SER A 440 -8.69 1.55 -23.25
C SER A 440 -9.72 2.15 -24.20
N PHE A 441 -10.91 2.44 -23.68
CA PHE A 441 -12.03 3.00 -24.42
C PHE A 441 -13.10 3.55 -23.50
N PHE A 442 -14.01 4.37 -24.03
CA PHE A 442 -15.20 4.81 -23.32
C PHE A 442 -16.42 3.94 -23.59
N VAL A 443 -17.26 3.80 -22.57
CA VAL A 443 -18.59 3.18 -22.64
C VAL A 443 -19.62 4.20 -22.21
N PRO A 444 -20.62 4.55 -23.06
CA PRO A 444 -21.70 5.43 -22.67
C PRO A 444 -22.51 4.88 -21.48
N LYS A 445 -23.01 5.77 -20.64
CA LYS A 445 -23.82 5.42 -19.47
C LYS A 445 -25.06 4.61 -19.85
N GLU A 446 -25.72 4.98 -20.95
CA GLU A 446 -26.93 4.33 -21.45
C GLU A 446 -26.67 2.86 -21.74
N GLU A 447 -25.57 2.54 -22.38
CA GLU A 447 -25.16 1.16 -22.67
C GLU A 447 -24.88 0.37 -21.39
N ILE A 448 -24.25 1.01 -20.37
CA ILE A 448 -24.03 0.39 -19.08
C ILE A 448 -25.36 0.09 -18.38
N ALA A 449 -26.31 1.02 -18.42
CA ALA A 449 -27.64 0.85 -17.83
C ALA A 449 -28.43 -0.27 -18.52
N GLU A 450 -28.42 -0.32 -19.85
CA GLU A 450 -29.05 -1.38 -20.66
C GLU A 450 -28.48 -2.76 -20.36
N ASN A 451 -27.19 -2.84 -20.05
CA ASN A 451 -26.51 -4.07 -19.62
C ASN A 451 -26.65 -4.35 -18.11
N GLY A 452 -27.62 -3.75 -17.41
CA GLY A 452 -27.90 -3.99 -15.99
C GLY A 452 -26.77 -3.52 -15.07
N TYR A 453 -26.12 -2.44 -15.45
CA TYR A 453 -24.97 -1.85 -14.74
C TYR A 453 -23.78 -2.81 -14.61
N ASP A 454 -23.56 -3.71 -15.56
CA ASP A 454 -22.34 -4.51 -15.63
C ASP A 454 -21.14 -3.57 -15.87
N LEU A 455 -20.09 -3.69 -15.05
CA LEU A 455 -18.88 -2.89 -15.15
C LEU A 455 -17.66 -3.73 -15.52
N SER A 456 -17.86 -4.98 -15.94
CA SER A 456 -16.74 -5.80 -16.42
C SER A 456 -16.32 -5.37 -17.82
N ILE A 457 -15.03 -5.16 -18.02
CA ILE A 457 -14.49 -4.72 -19.32
C ILE A 457 -14.83 -5.71 -20.44
N ASN A 458 -14.85 -7.01 -20.13
CA ASN A 458 -15.14 -8.08 -21.09
C ASN A 458 -16.56 -8.02 -21.67
N LYS A 459 -17.47 -7.27 -21.02
CA LYS A 459 -18.82 -7.04 -21.52
C LYS A 459 -18.84 -6.11 -22.72
N TYR A 460 -17.86 -5.20 -22.81
CA TYR A 460 -17.82 -4.09 -23.77
C TYR A 460 -16.65 -4.19 -24.75
N LYS A 461 -15.59 -4.91 -24.38
CA LYS A 461 -14.41 -5.08 -25.22
C LYS A 461 -14.73 -5.95 -26.43
N GLU A 462 -14.34 -5.49 -27.60
CA GLU A 462 -14.40 -6.25 -28.84
C GLU A 462 -13.05 -6.93 -29.08
N ILE A 463 -13.09 -8.14 -29.60
CA ILE A 463 -11.90 -8.88 -29.99
C ILE A 463 -11.83 -8.83 -31.52
N GLU A 464 -10.77 -8.25 -32.05
CA GLU A 464 -10.49 -8.31 -33.46
C GLU A 464 -10.03 -9.74 -33.79
N TYR A 465 -10.89 -10.47 -34.51
CA TYR A 465 -10.49 -11.79 -34.96
C TYR A 465 -9.54 -11.64 -36.14
N VAL A 466 -8.23 -11.75 -35.85
CA VAL A 466 -7.22 -11.92 -36.90
C VAL A 466 -7.15 -13.41 -37.20
N PRO A 467 -7.57 -13.88 -38.40
CA PRO A 467 -7.41 -15.26 -38.76
C PRO A 467 -5.93 -15.64 -38.67
N VAL A 468 -5.62 -16.60 -37.87
CA VAL A 468 -4.28 -17.18 -37.89
C VAL A 468 -4.15 -17.97 -39.18
N GLU A 469 -3.39 -17.45 -40.16
CA GLU A 469 -2.99 -18.24 -41.33
C GLU A 469 -1.97 -19.28 -40.83
N TYR A 470 -2.43 -20.49 -40.76
CA TYR A 470 -1.55 -21.62 -40.50
C TYR A 470 -0.80 -21.98 -41.77
N PRO A 471 0.50 -22.29 -41.69
CA PRO A 471 1.21 -22.83 -42.84
C PRO A 471 0.50 -24.03 -43.41
N SER A 472 0.56 -24.23 -44.69
CA SER A 472 -0.09 -25.37 -45.34
C SER A 472 0.45 -26.69 -44.76
N THR A 473 -0.34 -27.74 -44.78
CA THR A 473 0.09 -29.08 -44.34
C THR A 473 1.38 -29.50 -45.04
N GLN A 474 1.60 -29.04 -46.26
CA GLN A 474 2.75 -29.37 -47.07
C GLN A 474 4.02 -28.60 -46.55
N GLU A 475 3.87 -27.36 -46.19
CA GLU A 475 4.95 -26.55 -45.55
C GLU A 475 5.36 -27.14 -44.21
N ILE A 476 4.40 -27.49 -43.35
CA ILE A 476 4.63 -28.13 -42.04
C ILE A 476 5.39 -29.47 -42.24
N MET A 477 4.97 -30.29 -43.23
CA MET A 477 5.64 -31.55 -43.52
C MET A 477 7.04 -31.34 -44.03
N THR A 478 7.30 -30.30 -44.83
CA THR A 478 8.63 -29.95 -45.29
C THR A 478 9.55 -29.57 -44.14
N GLU A 479 9.07 -28.68 -43.23
CA GLU A 479 9.83 -28.29 -42.05
C GLU A 479 10.11 -29.48 -41.12
N LEU A 480 9.14 -30.38 -40.95
CA LEU A 480 9.37 -31.60 -40.16
C LEU A 480 10.48 -32.50 -40.77
N HIS A 481 10.47 -32.69 -42.08
CA HIS A 481 11.55 -33.46 -42.73
C HIS A 481 12.91 -32.78 -42.61
N GLU A 482 12.96 -31.45 -42.70
CA GLU A 482 14.22 -30.70 -42.49
C GLU A 482 14.76 -30.86 -41.06
N ILE A 483 13.86 -30.83 -40.06
CA ILE A 483 14.22 -31.04 -38.65
C ILE A 483 14.66 -32.48 -38.43
N GLU A 484 13.99 -33.48 -39.00
CA GLU A 484 14.41 -34.89 -38.92
C GLU A 484 15.80 -35.13 -39.53
N MET A 485 16.07 -34.52 -40.68
CA MET A 485 17.42 -34.59 -41.29
C MET A 485 18.49 -34.01 -40.39
N LYS A 486 18.25 -32.79 -39.80
CA LYS A 486 19.19 -32.19 -38.87
C LYS A 486 19.43 -33.04 -37.62
N ILE A 487 18.36 -33.60 -37.06
CA ILE A 487 18.50 -34.53 -35.92
C ILE A 487 19.36 -35.73 -36.30
N GLY A 488 19.19 -36.29 -37.51
CA GLY A 488 20.00 -37.38 -38.02
C GLY A 488 21.48 -37.01 -38.15
N GLU A 489 21.79 -35.84 -38.71
CA GLU A 489 23.15 -35.32 -38.86
C GLU A 489 23.82 -35.08 -37.50
N GLU A 490 23.11 -34.46 -36.56
CA GLU A 490 23.62 -34.19 -35.20
C GLU A 490 23.82 -35.49 -34.39
N MET A 491 22.94 -36.48 -34.55
CA MET A 491 23.12 -37.81 -33.94
C MET A 491 24.34 -38.51 -34.50
N GLN A 492 24.54 -38.46 -35.81
CA GLN A 492 25.72 -39.06 -36.44
C GLN A 492 27.03 -38.37 -35.98
N ALA A 493 27.03 -37.05 -35.88
CA ALA A 493 28.18 -36.31 -35.36
C ALA A 493 28.46 -36.65 -33.88
N LEU A 494 27.40 -36.88 -33.07
CA LEU A 494 27.54 -37.30 -31.68
C LEU A 494 28.08 -38.74 -31.58
N GLU A 495 27.65 -39.68 -32.45
CA GLU A 495 28.17 -41.05 -32.52
C GLU A 495 29.62 -41.08 -32.88
N GLU A 496 30.06 -40.24 -33.85
CA GLU A 496 31.49 -40.08 -34.21
C GLU A 496 32.33 -39.54 -33.05
N LEU A 497 31.81 -38.53 -32.33
CA LEU A 497 32.47 -37.95 -31.15
C LEU A 497 32.61 -38.94 -29.99
N LEU A 498 31.67 -39.84 -29.85
CA LEU A 498 31.65 -40.85 -28.79
C LEU A 498 32.40 -42.14 -29.20
N GLY A 499 32.88 -42.23 -30.44
CA GLY A 499 33.62 -43.41 -30.92
C GLY A 499 32.74 -44.67 -30.98
N LEU A 500 31.47 -44.50 -31.26
CA LEU A 500 30.47 -45.57 -31.31
C LEU A 500 30.31 -46.18 -32.72
N ASN A 501 31.14 -45.76 -33.70
CA ASN A 501 31.25 -46.32 -35.05
C ASN A 501 32.53 -47.13 -35.22
#